data_f89a02306c3a67c6808ad86f05d10ab0
#
_entry.id   f89a02306c3a67c6808ad86f05d10ab0
#
_cell.length_a   1.000
_cell.length_b   1.000
_cell.length_c   1.000
_cell.angle_alpha   90.00
_cell.angle_beta   90.00
_cell.angle_gamma   90.00
#
_symmetry.space_group_name_H-M   'P 1'
#
loop_
_entity.id
_entity.type
_entity.pdbx_description
1 polymer ?
#
loop_
_entity_poly.entity_id
_entity_poly.type
_entity_poly.pdbx_seq_one_letter_code
_entity_poly.pdbx_strand_id
1 'polypeptide(L)'
;MVNKDNNYTNMQKTSYHNGTGNHPEHNDNEDYWNILLSDLKDSDNWSNKIALDFASGKGRNVSNMLSICNWNRVDGVDISEGNIEFCKTWYNAKLSDWYCNNGVDVSDLKDNEYDFIMSTIALQHIPVYDIRKSLITDLLRTLKPGGLFSFQMGFGEGLESPLGPRSAYYTNFYDANGTNSHHDVRVHNESDVIDDLKNIGFVNITTEVRESYSDSGHTHWIYVKAYKPQ
;
A
#
# COMPACT_ATOMS: atom_id res chain seq x y z
N MET A 1 -17.50 -2.01 -14.89
CA MET A 1 -17.15 -3.34 -14.35
C MET A 1 -15.65 -3.45 -14.43
N VAL A 2 -14.96 -3.49 -13.28
CA VAL A 2 -13.53 -3.80 -13.25
C VAL A 2 -13.37 -5.16 -13.91
N ASN A 3 -12.53 -5.25 -14.93
CA ASN A 3 -12.19 -6.52 -15.54
C ASN A 3 -11.43 -7.34 -14.50
N LYS A 4 -12.16 -8.19 -13.77
CA LYS A 4 -11.56 -9.11 -12.80
C LYS A 4 -10.81 -10.15 -13.61
N ASP A 5 -9.56 -9.83 -13.97
CA ASP A 5 -8.66 -10.81 -14.54
C ASP A 5 -8.34 -11.84 -13.45
N ASN A 6 -9.20 -12.86 -13.38
CA ASN A 6 -9.05 -13.94 -12.40
C ASN A 6 -7.68 -14.63 -12.51
N ASN A 7 -7.06 -14.60 -13.68
CA ASN A 7 -5.72 -15.16 -13.88
C ASN A 7 -4.66 -14.32 -13.17
N TYR A 8 -4.77 -12.99 -13.26
CA TYR A 8 -3.85 -12.07 -12.58
C TYR A 8 -3.97 -12.20 -11.05
N THR A 9 -5.18 -12.11 -10.49
CA THR A 9 -5.40 -12.24 -9.05
C THR A 9 -4.97 -13.60 -8.50
N ASN A 10 -5.24 -14.68 -9.21
CA ASN A 10 -4.79 -16.01 -8.82
C ASN A 10 -3.26 -16.13 -8.88
N MET A 11 -2.62 -15.53 -9.86
CA MET A 11 -1.16 -15.50 -9.94
C MET A 11 -0.55 -14.70 -8.78
N GLN A 12 -1.09 -13.53 -8.43
CA GLN A 12 -0.64 -12.75 -7.28
C GLN A 12 -0.79 -13.57 -5.99
N LYS A 13 -1.95 -14.17 -5.76
CA LYS A 13 -2.18 -15.06 -4.62
C LYS A 13 -1.16 -16.19 -4.55
N THR A 14 -0.89 -16.84 -5.66
CA THR A 14 0.08 -17.95 -5.74
C THR A 14 1.50 -17.48 -5.48
N SER A 15 1.89 -16.33 -6.03
CA SER A 15 3.24 -15.77 -5.88
C SER A 15 3.55 -15.37 -4.43
N TYR A 16 2.56 -14.85 -3.71
CA TYR A 16 2.72 -14.41 -2.34
C TYR A 16 2.23 -15.41 -1.28
N HIS A 17 1.66 -16.55 -1.70
CA HIS A 17 1.04 -17.53 -0.80
C HIS A 17 1.96 -18.03 0.32
N ASN A 18 3.23 -18.25 0.03
CA ASN A 18 4.20 -18.78 1.01
C ASN A 18 4.78 -17.71 1.96
N GLY A 19 4.15 -16.55 2.04
CA GLY A 19 4.54 -15.52 2.99
C GLY A 19 5.85 -14.84 2.60
N THR A 20 5.81 -14.05 1.54
CA THR A 20 6.85 -13.08 1.25
C THR A 20 6.63 -11.83 2.13
N GLY A 21 7.68 -11.13 2.39
CA GLY A 21 7.64 -9.92 3.19
C GLY A 21 8.58 -9.99 4.39
N ASN A 22 8.96 -8.82 4.85
CA ASN A 22 9.93 -8.71 5.91
C ASN A 22 9.30 -9.08 7.26
N HIS A 23 10.06 -9.84 8.03
CA HIS A 23 9.68 -10.18 9.40
C HIS A 23 9.49 -8.91 10.25
N PRO A 24 8.58 -8.89 11.24
CA PRO A 24 8.37 -7.73 12.12
C PRO A 24 9.62 -7.17 12.77
N GLU A 25 10.60 -8.02 13.06
CA GLU A 25 11.89 -7.62 13.65
C GLU A 25 12.89 -7.04 12.64
N HIS A 26 12.54 -7.00 11.37
CA HIS A 26 13.45 -6.51 10.33
C HIS A 26 13.38 -4.99 10.26
N ASN A 27 14.41 -4.33 10.75
CA ASN A 27 14.57 -2.88 10.61
C ASN A 27 15.14 -2.56 9.24
N ASP A 28 14.29 -1.99 8.38
CA ASP A 28 14.74 -1.37 7.15
C ASP A 28 15.15 0.08 7.38
N ASN A 29 15.70 0.66 6.32
CA ASN A 29 16.14 2.03 6.30
C ASN A 29 15.08 2.99 6.88
N GLU A 30 15.44 3.70 7.92
CA GLU A 30 14.56 4.61 8.68
C GLU A 30 14.03 5.78 7.85
N ASP A 31 14.70 6.15 6.74
CA ASP A 31 14.37 7.38 6.00
C ASP A 31 12.96 7.34 5.39
N TYR A 32 12.54 6.24 4.75
CA TYR A 32 11.21 6.22 4.16
C TYR A 32 10.09 6.12 5.21
N TRP A 33 10.37 5.50 6.36
CA TRP A 33 9.46 5.50 7.50
C TRP A 33 9.20 6.92 8.00
N ASN A 34 10.27 7.73 8.07
CA ASN A 34 10.18 9.12 8.49
C ASN A 34 9.30 9.97 7.58
N ILE A 35 9.15 9.61 6.30
CA ILE A 35 8.26 10.31 5.37
C ILE A 35 6.83 9.81 5.53
N LEU A 36 6.61 8.50 5.39
CA LEU A 36 5.27 7.89 5.40
C LEU A 36 4.56 8.07 6.74
N LEU A 37 5.31 8.04 7.84
CA LEU A 37 4.80 8.16 9.19
C LEU A 37 5.07 9.55 9.82
N SER A 38 5.49 10.54 9.01
CA SER A 38 5.85 11.85 9.56
C SER A 38 4.71 12.55 10.30
N ASP A 39 3.46 12.31 9.90
CA ASP A 39 2.29 12.86 10.57
C ASP A 39 2.02 12.21 11.93
N LEU A 40 2.57 11.02 12.16
CA LEU A 40 2.42 10.30 13.43
C LEU A 40 3.39 10.78 14.52
N LYS A 41 4.33 11.68 14.19
CA LYS A 41 5.30 12.23 15.15
C LYS A 41 4.61 13.00 16.27
N ASP A 42 3.42 13.57 16.01
CA ASP A 42 2.54 14.09 17.04
C ASP A 42 1.64 12.96 17.55
N SER A 43 2.19 12.13 18.41
CA SER A 43 1.56 10.92 18.94
C SER A 43 0.22 11.18 19.64
N ASP A 44 0.05 12.36 20.24
CA ASP A 44 -1.16 12.72 20.97
C ASP A 44 -2.38 12.81 20.04
N ASN A 45 -2.18 13.29 18.82
CA ASN A 45 -3.25 13.39 17.81
C ASN A 45 -3.71 12.02 17.29
N TRP A 46 -2.88 10.97 17.43
CA TRP A 46 -3.16 9.64 16.91
C TRP A 46 -3.51 8.63 18.00
N SER A 47 -3.36 9.00 19.28
CA SER A 47 -3.73 8.13 20.40
C SER A 47 -5.21 7.75 20.33
N ASN A 48 -5.49 6.47 20.62
CA ASN A 48 -6.84 5.88 20.61
C ASN A 48 -7.52 5.83 19.21
N LYS A 49 -6.80 6.11 18.13
CA LYS A 49 -7.28 5.96 16.75
C LYS A 49 -7.02 4.55 16.22
N ILE A 50 -7.55 4.28 15.03
CA ILE A 50 -7.41 2.99 14.35
C ILE A 50 -6.66 3.21 13.03
N ALA A 51 -5.62 2.40 12.80
CA ALA A 51 -4.84 2.42 11.56
C ALA A 51 -4.94 1.10 10.80
N LEU A 52 -4.62 1.16 9.50
CA LEU A 52 -4.52 0.00 8.61
C LEU A 52 -3.19 0.03 7.86
N ASP A 53 -2.52 -1.11 7.78
CA ASP A 53 -1.43 -1.36 6.84
C ASP A 53 -1.97 -2.16 5.65
N PHE A 54 -2.04 -1.53 4.47
CA PHE A 54 -2.47 -2.18 3.23
C PHE A 54 -1.28 -2.87 2.55
N ALA A 55 -1.43 -4.14 2.22
CA ALA A 55 -0.40 -5.08 1.80
C ALA A 55 0.67 -5.25 2.89
N SER A 56 0.21 -5.61 4.06
CA SER A 56 0.96 -5.62 5.31
C SER A 56 2.10 -6.66 5.36
N GLY A 57 2.11 -7.62 4.44
CA GLY A 57 3.07 -8.72 4.51
C GLY A 57 3.01 -9.44 5.86
N LYS A 58 4.15 -9.59 6.50
CA LYS A 58 4.27 -10.17 7.86
C LYS A 58 4.13 -9.14 8.98
N GLY A 59 3.57 -7.95 8.70
CA GLY A 59 3.20 -6.98 9.70
C GLY A 59 4.33 -6.06 10.20
N ARG A 60 5.43 -5.92 9.47
CA ARG A 60 6.52 -5.02 9.85
C ARG A 60 6.03 -3.60 10.14
N ASN A 61 5.20 -3.06 9.27
CA ASN A 61 4.66 -1.70 9.40
C ASN A 61 3.68 -1.59 10.58
N VAL A 62 2.88 -2.62 10.80
CA VAL A 62 2.00 -2.71 11.98
C VAL A 62 2.84 -2.64 13.26
N SER A 63 3.94 -3.38 13.34
CA SER A 63 4.86 -3.32 14.47
C SER A 63 5.44 -1.93 14.69
N ASN A 64 5.88 -1.26 13.60
CA ASN A 64 6.42 0.08 13.69
C ASN A 64 5.37 1.11 14.12
N MET A 65 4.15 1.07 13.57
CA MET A 65 3.07 1.97 13.99
C MET A 65 2.71 1.78 15.46
N LEU A 66 2.60 0.54 15.92
CA LEU A 66 2.34 0.24 17.34
C LEU A 66 3.45 0.76 18.28
N SER A 67 4.69 0.89 17.79
CA SER A 67 5.81 1.42 18.60
C SER A 67 5.82 2.96 18.66
N ILE A 68 5.19 3.65 17.71
CA ILE A 68 5.21 5.12 17.60
C ILE A 68 4.09 5.76 18.43
N CYS A 69 2.89 5.20 18.40
CA CYS A 69 1.71 5.79 19.02
C CYS A 69 0.93 4.78 19.86
N ASN A 70 0.18 5.29 20.81
CA ASN A 70 -0.76 4.49 21.60
C ASN A 70 -2.09 4.31 20.82
N TRP A 71 -2.05 3.52 19.76
CA TRP A 71 -3.22 3.19 18.94
C TRP A 71 -4.27 2.41 19.74
N ASN A 72 -5.54 2.60 19.39
CA ASN A 72 -6.58 1.66 19.81
C ASN A 72 -6.39 0.30 19.13
N ARG A 73 -6.08 0.34 17.81
CA ARG A 73 -5.82 -0.85 17.00
C ARG A 73 -5.03 -0.49 15.73
N VAL A 74 -4.14 -1.37 15.29
CA VAL A 74 -3.48 -1.28 13.97
C VAL A 74 -3.71 -2.58 13.24
N ASP A 75 -4.53 -2.56 12.21
CA ASP A 75 -4.89 -3.75 11.43
C ASP A 75 -3.95 -3.94 10.24
N GLY A 76 -3.91 -5.16 9.73
CA GLY A 76 -3.23 -5.51 8.51
C GLY A 76 -4.16 -6.21 7.51
N VAL A 77 -4.01 -5.85 6.23
CA VAL A 77 -4.65 -6.56 5.12
C VAL A 77 -3.62 -6.94 4.07
N ASP A 78 -3.66 -8.18 3.62
CA ASP A 78 -2.74 -8.70 2.59
C ASP A 78 -3.47 -9.69 1.69
N ILE A 79 -2.95 -9.91 0.48
CA ILE A 79 -3.47 -10.91 -0.46
C ILE A 79 -3.01 -12.34 -0.10
N SER A 80 -1.93 -12.46 0.68
CA SER A 80 -1.31 -13.73 1.07
C SER A 80 -1.94 -14.31 2.32
N GLU A 81 -2.63 -15.43 2.17
CA GLU A 81 -3.14 -16.20 3.32
C GLU A 81 -2.03 -16.59 4.29
N GLY A 82 -0.85 -16.98 3.77
CA GLY A 82 0.30 -17.37 4.61
C GLY A 82 0.85 -16.21 5.45
N ASN A 83 0.87 -14.98 4.91
CA ASN A 83 1.22 -13.80 5.69
C ASN A 83 0.20 -13.54 6.80
N ILE A 84 -1.07 -13.60 6.47
CA ILE A 84 -2.15 -13.36 7.43
C ILE A 84 -2.18 -14.41 8.56
N GLU A 85 -1.97 -15.69 8.23
CA GLU A 85 -1.87 -16.76 9.24
C GLU A 85 -0.67 -16.53 10.16
N PHE A 86 0.49 -16.16 9.60
CA PHE A 86 1.66 -15.78 10.39
C PHE A 86 1.32 -14.64 11.35
N CYS A 87 0.72 -13.56 10.85
CA CYS A 87 0.39 -12.39 11.67
C CYS A 87 -0.61 -12.71 12.79
N LYS A 88 -1.63 -13.52 12.53
CA LYS A 88 -2.60 -13.95 13.55
C LYS A 88 -1.96 -14.72 14.70
N THR A 89 -0.85 -15.42 14.45
CA THR A 89 -0.10 -16.13 15.50
C THR A 89 0.94 -15.26 16.21
N TRP A 90 1.52 -14.30 15.50
CA TRP A 90 2.61 -13.46 16.00
C TRP A 90 2.11 -12.27 16.82
N TYR A 91 1.04 -11.62 16.38
CA TYR A 91 0.54 -10.38 16.97
C TYR A 91 -0.53 -10.63 18.04
N ASN A 92 -0.59 -9.69 19.00
CA ASN A 92 -1.65 -9.70 20.01
C ASN A 92 -3.00 -9.33 19.37
N ALA A 93 -3.95 -10.24 19.38
CA ALA A 93 -5.30 -10.04 18.83
C ALA A 93 -6.12 -8.88 19.47
N LYS A 94 -5.64 -8.30 20.58
CA LYS A 94 -6.27 -7.09 21.16
C LYS A 94 -5.82 -5.79 20.48
N LEU A 95 -4.71 -5.83 19.74
CA LEU A 95 -4.06 -4.66 19.14
C LEU A 95 -4.12 -4.67 17.61
N SER A 96 -4.47 -5.81 17.00
CA SER A 96 -4.46 -5.94 15.55
C SER A 96 -5.44 -7.01 15.08
N ASP A 97 -6.25 -6.65 14.08
CA ASP A 97 -7.02 -7.58 13.27
C ASP A 97 -6.35 -7.80 11.92
N TRP A 98 -6.53 -8.99 11.33
CA TRP A 98 -5.82 -9.40 10.11
C TRP A 98 -6.78 -9.96 9.08
N TYR A 99 -6.75 -9.37 7.87
CA TYR A 99 -7.68 -9.66 6.79
C TYR A 99 -6.93 -10.14 5.54
N CYS A 100 -7.48 -11.17 4.90
CA CYS A 100 -6.99 -11.62 3.60
C CYS A 100 -7.90 -11.08 2.51
N ASN A 101 -7.41 -10.19 1.64
CA ASN A 101 -8.21 -9.62 0.57
C ASN A 101 -8.26 -10.52 -0.68
N ASN A 102 -9.16 -10.20 -1.60
CA ASN A 102 -9.34 -10.95 -2.84
C ASN A 102 -8.42 -10.46 -3.98
N GLY A 103 -7.59 -9.44 -3.77
CA GLY A 103 -6.68 -8.83 -4.75
C GLY A 103 -7.34 -7.79 -5.67
N VAL A 104 -8.63 -7.47 -5.48
CA VAL A 104 -9.38 -6.50 -6.30
C VAL A 104 -10.03 -5.41 -5.46
N ASP A 105 -10.44 -5.75 -4.24
CA ASP A 105 -11.06 -4.86 -3.27
C ASP A 105 -10.71 -5.28 -1.83
N VAL A 106 -11.12 -4.47 -0.88
CA VAL A 106 -11.04 -4.74 0.55
C VAL A 106 -12.45 -4.73 1.16
N SER A 107 -13.40 -5.31 0.46
CA SER A 107 -14.84 -5.29 0.81
C SER A 107 -15.17 -5.88 2.17
N ASP A 108 -14.29 -6.72 2.73
CA ASP A 108 -14.44 -7.26 4.09
C ASP A 108 -14.15 -6.23 5.19
N LEU A 109 -13.52 -5.10 4.85
CA LEU A 109 -13.25 -4.00 5.78
C LEU A 109 -14.46 -3.07 5.87
N LYS A 110 -14.72 -2.55 7.07
CA LYS A 110 -15.85 -1.65 7.34
C LYS A 110 -15.65 -0.26 6.75
N ASP A 111 -16.78 0.37 6.39
CA ASP A 111 -16.82 1.78 6.02
C ASP A 111 -16.45 2.67 7.20
N ASN A 112 -15.68 3.74 6.95
CA ASN A 112 -15.36 4.76 7.93
C ASN A 112 -14.77 4.22 9.25
N GLU A 113 -13.91 3.22 9.15
CA GLU A 113 -13.29 2.57 10.31
C GLU A 113 -11.92 3.19 10.66
N TYR A 114 -11.12 3.54 9.65
CA TYR A 114 -9.73 3.89 9.85
C TYR A 114 -9.48 5.40 9.85
N ASP A 115 -8.68 5.85 10.80
CA ASP A 115 -8.19 7.24 10.86
C ASP A 115 -6.95 7.44 9.98
N PHE A 116 -6.16 6.37 9.81
CA PHE A 116 -4.92 6.36 9.03
C PHE A 116 -4.79 5.05 8.27
N ILE A 117 -4.42 5.14 7.01
CA ILE A 117 -4.05 3.98 6.18
C ILE A 117 -2.65 4.21 5.63
N MET A 118 -1.80 3.19 5.71
CA MET A 118 -0.48 3.19 5.10
C MET A 118 -0.36 2.08 4.06
N SER A 119 0.46 2.32 3.03
CA SER A 119 0.91 1.27 2.12
C SER A 119 2.35 1.53 1.69
N THR A 120 3.22 0.53 1.78
CA THR A 120 4.62 0.68 1.39
C THR A 120 5.09 -0.51 0.59
N ILE A 121 5.85 -0.24 -0.49
CA ILE A 121 6.43 -1.27 -1.37
C ILE A 121 5.35 -2.28 -1.84
N ALA A 122 4.18 -1.79 -2.20
CA ALA A 122 3.04 -2.64 -2.54
C ALA A 122 2.33 -2.24 -3.84
N LEU A 123 1.93 -0.98 -3.97
CA LEU A 123 1.09 -0.53 -5.10
C LEU A 123 1.79 -0.68 -6.45
N GLN A 124 3.12 -0.57 -6.50
CA GLN A 124 3.88 -0.81 -7.73
C GLN A 124 3.81 -2.27 -8.20
N HIS A 125 3.53 -3.22 -7.31
CA HIS A 125 3.37 -4.63 -7.67
C HIS A 125 1.99 -4.98 -8.23
N ILE A 126 1.09 -3.99 -8.33
CA ILE A 126 -0.24 -4.13 -8.90
C ILE A 126 -0.25 -3.42 -10.27
N PRO A 127 0.24 -4.07 -11.35
CA PRO A 127 0.43 -3.42 -12.65
C PRO A 127 -0.88 -3.06 -13.34
N VAL A 128 -1.97 -3.80 -13.13
CA VAL A 128 -3.26 -3.54 -13.77
C VAL A 128 -3.90 -2.30 -13.12
N TYR A 129 -4.00 -1.22 -13.89
CA TYR A 129 -4.46 0.08 -13.39
C TYR A 129 -5.86 0.03 -12.78
N ASP A 130 -6.82 -0.60 -13.45
CA ASP A 130 -8.20 -0.67 -12.97
C ASP A 130 -8.32 -1.42 -11.64
N ILE A 131 -7.50 -2.46 -11.43
CA ILE A 131 -7.45 -3.21 -10.16
C ILE A 131 -6.85 -2.32 -9.06
N ARG A 132 -5.71 -1.67 -9.32
CA ARG A 132 -5.09 -0.76 -8.36
C ARG A 132 -6.02 0.41 -8.01
N LYS A 133 -6.70 1.00 -9.01
CA LYS A 133 -7.70 2.05 -8.80
C LYS A 133 -8.89 1.55 -7.97
N SER A 134 -9.37 0.34 -8.22
CA SER A 134 -10.46 -0.28 -7.44
C SER A 134 -10.06 -0.42 -5.96
N LEU A 135 -8.87 -0.95 -5.70
CA LEU A 135 -8.34 -1.09 -4.34
C LEU A 135 -8.22 0.26 -3.63
N ILE A 136 -7.65 1.28 -4.29
CA ILE A 136 -7.51 2.63 -3.70
C ILE A 136 -8.89 3.27 -3.46
N THR A 137 -9.85 3.05 -4.37
CA THR A 137 -11.24 3.53 -4.19
C THR A 137 -11.88 2.89 -2.95
N ASP A 138 -11.64 1.61 -2.78
CA ASP A 138 -12.21 0.88 -1.64
C ASP A 138 -11.49 1.23 -0.31
N LEU A 139 -10.19 1.53 -0.36
CA LEU A 139 -9.48 2.09 0.80
C LEU A 139 -10.05 3.46 1.20
N LEU A 140 -10.41 4.34 0.24
CA LEU A 140 -11.09 5.60 0.54
C LEU A 140 -12.42 5.37 1.29
N ARG A 141 -13.20 4.35 0.91
CA ARG A 141 -14.44 3.97 1.60
C ARG A 141 -14.18 3.67 3.07
N THR A 142 -13.10 2.93 3.35
CA THR A 142 -12.77 2.46 4.71
C THR A 142 -12.20 3.55 5.60
N LEU A 143 -11.62 4.63 5.06
CA LEU A 143 -11.20 5.81 5.82
C LEU A 143 -12.40 6.53 6.44
N LYS A 144 -12.23 7.05 7.64
CA LYS A 144 -13.15 8.04 8.24
C LYS A 144 -13.09 9.36 7.48
N PRO A 145 -14.15 10.19 7.52
CA PRO A 145 -14.05 11.57 7.06
C PRO A 145 -12.83 12.28 7.70
N GLY A 146 -12.00 12.93 6.88
CA GLY A 146 -10.73 13.54 7.31
C GLY A 146 -9.59 12.57 7.57
N GLY A 147 -9.78 11.27 7.39
CA GLY A 147 -8.72 10.25 7.53
C GLY A 147 -7.64 10.38 6.46
N LEU A 148 -6.42 9.96 6.79
CA LEU A 148 -5.22 10.08 5.96
C LEU A 148 -4.84 8.75 5.32
N PHE A 149 -4.60 8.76 4.01
CA PHE A 149 -3.91 7.70 3.28
C PHE A 149 -2.48 8.15 2.93
N SER A 150 -1.47 7.43 3.42
CA SER A 150 -0.04 7.68 3.19
C SER A 150 0.60 6.48 2.51
N PHE A 151 1.14 6.66 1.31
CA PHE A 151 1.74 5.55 0.56
C PHE A 151 2.94 5.97 -0.26
N GLN A 152 3.71 4.96 -0.71
CA GLN A 152 4.77 5.15 -1.70
C GLN A 152 4.55 4.26 -2.92
N MET A 153 5.13 4.67 -4.04
CA MET A 153 5.13 3.92 -5.28
C MET A 153 6.39 4.23 -6.10
N GLY A 154 6.80 3.33 -7.01
CA GLY A 154 7.88 3.59 -7.94
C GLY A 154 7.60 4.81 -8.82
N PHE A 155 8.62 5.65 -9.08
CA PHE A 155 8.50 6.89 -9.84
C PHE A 155 9.56 7.00 -10.93
N GLY A 156 9.25 7.79 -11.97
CA GLY A 156 10.11 8.11 -13.10
C GLY A 156 9.93 7.20 -14.31
N GLU A 157 10.55 7.54 -15.40
CA GLU A 157 10.43 6.78 -16.65
C GLU A 157 11.12 5.40 -16.58
N GLY A 158 12.03 5.23 -15.63
CA GLY A 158 12.72 3.98 -15.37
C GLY A 158 13.73 3.59 -16.45
N LEU A 159 14.14 4.53 -17.28
CA LEU A 159 15.14 4.31 -18.35
C LEU A 159 16.50 3.85 -17.78
N GLU A 160 16.82 4.30 -16.57
CA GLU A 160 18.05 3.98 -15.84
C GLU A 160 17.93 2.71 -14.98
N SER A 161 16.73 2.14 -14.93
CA SER A 161 16.47 0.94 -14.15
C SER A 161 16.71 -0.32 -14.96
N PRO A 162 17.30 -1.38 -14.39
CA PRO A 162 17.42 -2.68 -15.03
C PRO A 162 16.07 -3.29 -15.44
N LEU A 163 14.96 -2.80 -14.86
CA LEU A 163 13.60 -3.21 -15.22
C LEU A 163 13.08 -2.54 -16.50
N GLY A 164 13.77 -1.49 -16.99
CA GLY A 164 13.34 -0.70 -18.14
C GLY A 164 12.11 0.19 -17.88
N PRO A 165 11.63 0.91 -18.88
CA PRO A 165 10.48 1.80 -18.76
C PRO A 165 9.19 0.99 -18.52
N ARG A 166 8.42 1.38 -17.51
CA ARG A 166 7.15 0.73 -17.16
C ARG A 166 6.14 1.74 -16.66
N SER A 167 5.02 1.83 -17.37
CA SER A 167 3.92 2.72 -16.99
C SER A 167 3.11 2.15 -15.81
N ALA A 168 2.52 3.03 -15.02
CA ALA A 168 1.52 2.66 -14.01
C ALA A 168 0.12 2.41 -14.61
N TYR A 169 -0.07 2.53 -15.93
CA TYR A 169 -1.40 2.60 -16.58
C TYR A 169 -1.67 1.45 -17.54
N TYR A 170 -1.18 0.26 -17.25
CA TYR A 170 -1.51 -0.91 -18.06
C TYR A 170 -2.96 -1.33 -17.85
N THR A 171 -3.64 -1.67 -18.95
CA THR A 171 -5.04 -2.10 -18.95
C THR A 171 -5.20 -3.57 -18.60
N ASN A 172 -4.16 -4.35 -18.81
CA ASN A 172 -4.12 -5.76 -18.46
C ASN A 172 -2.70 -6.20 -18.09
N PHE A 173 -2.57 -7.37 -17.48
CA PHE A 173 -1.30 -7.88 -17.00
C PHE A 173 -0.31 -8.20 -18.14
N TYR A 174 -0.80 -8.65 -19.28
CA TYR A 174 0.06 -9.06 -20.41
C TYR A 174 0.74 -7.86 -21.07
N ASP A 175 0.10 -6.70 -21.10
CA ASP A 175 0.68 -5.45 -21.62
C ASP A 175 1.85 -4.98 -20.75
N ALA A 176 1.84 -5.34 -19.47
CA ALA A 176 2.97 -5.10 -18.57
C ALA A 176 4.16 -6.04 -18.80
N ASN A 177 4.22 -6.76 -19.92
CA ASN A 177 5.19 -7.84 -20.22
C ASN A 177 5.11 -9.00 -19.21
N GLY A 178 3.91 -9.35 -18.78
CA GLY A 178 3.63 -10.31 -17.74
C GLY A 178 3.94 -11.74 -18.09
N THR A 179 5.20 -12.13 -18.03
CA THR A 179 5.56 -13.55 -17.94
C THR A 179 5.95 -13.96 -16.53
N ASN A 180 6.13 -13.00 -15.63
CA ASN A 180 6.53 -13.22 -14.23
C ASN A 180 5.69 -12.38 -13.30
N SER A 181 5.49 -12.84 -12.07
CA SER A 181 4.73 -12.21 -11.00
C SER A 181 5.29 -10.86 -10.50
N HIS A 182 6.46 -10.45 -10.94
CA HIS A 182 7.16 -9.26 -10.48
C HIS A 182 7.25 -8.21 -11.58
N HIS A 183 6.16 -7.49 -11.82
CA HIS A 183 6.14 -6.37 -12.75
C HIS A 183 5.86 -5.08 -12.00
N ASP A 184 6.93 -4.51 -11.46
CA ASP A 184 6.84 -3.22 -10.82
C ASP A 184 6.54 -2.14 -11.85
N VAL A 185 5.49 -1.39 -11.61
CA VAL A 185 5.09 -0.24 -12.44
C VAL A 185 5.51 1.07 -11.77
N ARG A 186 5.55 2.15 -12.56
CA ARG A 186 5.97 3.47 -12.11
C ARG A 186 4.98 4.54 -12.52
N VAL A 187 4.80 5.50 -11.67
CA VAL A 187 4.19 6.79 -12.01
C VAL A 187 5.26 7.64 -12.68
N HIS A 188 4.96 8.24 -13.84
CA HIS A 188 5.92 9.03 -14.60
C HIS A 188 5.91 10.51 -14.19
N ASN A 189 4.73 11.03 -13.83
CA ASN A 189 4.55 12.42 -13.40
C ASN A 189 3.76 12.49 -12.10
N GLU A 190 4.09 13.44 -11.24
CA GLU A 190 3.32 13.67 -10.01
C GLU A 190 1.86 14.03 -10.29
N SER A 191 1.60 14.79 -11.37
CA SER A 191 0.23 15.13 -11.80
C SER A 191 -0.65 13.92 -12.03
N ASP A 192 -0.10 12.83 -12.55
CA ASP A 192 -0.88 11.63 -12.88
C ASP A 192 -1.47 10.99 -11.62
N VAL A 193 -0.67 10.84 -10.56
CA VAL A 193 -1.18 10.29 -9.30
C VAL A 193 -2.10 11.27 -8.57
N ILE A 194 -1.83 12.57 -8.66
CA ILE A 194 -2.68 13.59 -8.08
C ILE A 194 -4.08 13.57 -8.74
N ASP A 195 -4.12 13.50 -10.05
CA ASP A 195 -5.38 13.48 -10.81
C ASP A 195 -6.15 12.17 -10.60
N ASP A 196 -5.46 11.03 -10.52
CA ASP A 196 -6.07 9.75 -10.17
C ASP A 196 -6.75 9.82 -8.79
N LEU A 197 -6.06 10.31 -7.79
CA LEU A 197 -6.60 10.40 -6.43
C LEU A 197 -7.75 11.41 -6.33
N LYS A 198 -7.68 12.55 -7.02
CA LYS A 198 -8.81 13.49 -7.12
C LYS A 198 -10.03 12.85 -7.78
N ASN A 199 -9.82 12.11 -8.88
CA ASN A 199 -10.90 11.41 -9.58
C ASN A 199 -11.53 10.28 -8.74
N ILE A 200 -10.78 9.70 -7.81
CA ILE A 200 -11.30 8.74 -6.81
C ILE A 200 -12.09 9.45 -5.72
N GLY A 201 -11.74 10.70 -5.39
CA GLY A 201 -12.44 11.50 -4.40
C GLY A 201 -11.59 11.96 -3.21
N PHE A 202 -10.28 11.76 -3.25
CA PHE A 202 -9.36 12.29 -2.25
C PHE A 202 -9.18 13.81 -2.40
N VAL A 203 -8.85 14.47 -1.30
CA VAL A 203 -8.54 15.90 -1.21
C VAL A 203 -7.20 16.14 -0.50
N ASN A 204 -6.70 17.38 -0.53
CA ASN A 204 -5.46 17.78 0.17
C ASN A 204 -4.28 16.84 -0.15
N ILE A 205 -4.11 16.53 -1.44
CA ILE A 205 -3.10 15.59 -1.92
C ILE A 205 -1.75 16.31 -1.98
N THR A 206 -0.74 15.70 -1.38
CA THR A 206 0.66 16.15 -1.46
C THR A 206 1.55 15.02 -1.93
N THR A 207 2.60 15.38 -2.66
CA THR A 207 3.59 14.44 -3.20
C THR A 207 5.00 14.89 -2.83
N GLU A 208 5.89 13.92 -2.66
CA GLU A 208 7.32 14.13 -2.48
C GLU A 208 8.08 13.06 -3.26
N VAL A 209 8.98 13.46 -4.14
CA VAL A 209 9.82 12.52 -4.92
C VAL A 209 11.22 12.48 -4.34
N ARG A 210 11.76 11.28 -4.14
CA ARG A 210 13.13 11.06 -3.66
C ARG A 210 13.83 9.98 -4.46
N GLU A 211 15.16 10.07 -4.50
CA GLU A 211 15.99 8.98 -5.02
C GLU A 211 15.78 7.71 -4.20
N SER A 212 15.93 6.58 -4.86
CA SER A 212 15.83 5.28 -4.19
C SER A 212 17.04 5.07 -3.26
N TYR A 213 16.76 4.53 -2.10
CA TYR A 213 17.77 4.19 -1.08
C TYR A 213 18.31 2.74 -1.21
N SER A 214 17.83 1.99 -2.18
CA SER A 214 18.20 0.57 -2.35
C SER A 214 18.19 0.16 -3.83
N ASP A 215 18.80 -0.98 -4.13
CA ASP A 215 18.76 -1.64 -5.45
C ASP A 215 17.38 -2.24 -5.78
N SER A 216 16.32 -1.50 -5.51
CA SER A 216 14.92 -1.93 -5.65
C SER A 216 14.45 -2.00 -7.10
N GLY A 217 15.31 -1.69 -8.06
CA GLY A 217 14.91 -1.56 -9.48
C GLY A 217 14.17 -0.27 -9.81
N HIS A 218 13.96 0.62 -8.84
CA HIS A 218 13.44 1.96 -9.02
C HIS A 218 14.55 2.97 -8.71
N THR A 219 14.73 3.98 -9.58
CA THR A 219 15.69 5.08 -9.32
C THR A 219 15.11 6.10 -8.37
N HIS A 220 13.78 6.26 -8.39
CA HIS A 220 13.06 7.19 -7.53
C HIS A 220 11.79 6.56 -6.96
N TRP A 221 11.35 7.11 -5.83
CA TRP A 221 10.07 6.85 -5.20
C TRP A 221 9.24 8.12 -5.11
N ILE A 222 7.94 8.00 -5.37
CA ILE A 222 6.96 9.03 -5.01
C ILE A 222 6.28 8.64 -3.71
N TYR A 223 6.28 9.57 -2.77
CA TYR A 223 5.56 9.49 -1.50
C TYR A 223 4.33 10.37 -1.60
N VAL A 224 3.20 9.84 -1.23
CA VAL A 224 1.91 10.50 -1.43
C VAL A 224 1.12 10.49 -0.14
N LYS A 225 0.53 11.64 0.20
CA LYS A 225 -0.45 11.80 1.27
C LYS A 225 -1.73 12.37 0.69
N ALA A 226 -2.86 11.78 1.04
CA ALA A 226 -4.17 12.16 0.55
C ALA A 226 -5.23 11.95 1.64
N TYR A 227 -6.19 12.86 1.73
CA TYR A 227 -7.20 12.83 2.78
C TYR A 227 -8.58 12.50 2.21
N LYS A 228 -9.37 11.76 2.97
CA LYS A 228 -10.80 11.65 2.71
C LYS A 228 -11.47 12.99 3.02
N PRO A 229 -12.41 13.49 2.19
CA PRO A 229 -13.24 14.65 2.53
C PRO A 229 -13.92 14.52 3.90
N GLN A 230 -14.17 15.69 4.53
CA GLN A 230 -14.95 15.78 5.78
C GLN A 230 -16.40 15.37 5.56
#